data_5823cf067272c00ee44ee61b808169b0
#
_entry.id   5823cf067272c00ee44ee61b808169b0
#
_cell.length_a   1.000
_cell.length_b   1.000
_cell.length_c   1.000
_cell.angle_alpha   90.00
_cell.angle_beta   90.00
_cell.angle_gamma   90.00
#
_symmetry.space_group_name_H-M   'P 1'
#
loop_
_entity.id
_entity.type
_entity.pdbx_description
1 polymer ?
#
loop_
_entity_poly.entity_id
_entity_poly.type
_entity_poly.pdbx_seq_one_letter_code
_entity_poly.pdbx_strand_id
1 'polypeptide(L)' 'MKYNELKRKLLAAGCKFIKQKTNHEWWYSPLSNQYFPIQRHGNQDIGINLLKQLEKESGVKLSK' A
#
# COMPACT_ATOMS: atom_id res chain seq x y z
N MET A 1 4.34 8.33 7.35
CA MET A 1 4.11 8.45 5.90
C MET A 1 2.65 8.71 5.64
N LYS A 2 2.36 9.67 4.81
CA LYS A 2 0.98 9.98 4.44
C LYS A 2 0.45 8.98 3.42
N TYR A 3 -0.86 8.78 3.44
CA TYR A 3 -1.52 7.84 2.54
C TYR A 3 -1.24 8.13 1.06
N ASN A 4 -1.27 9.42 0.69
CA ASN A 4 -1.01 9.79 -0.71
C ASN A 4 0.43 9.48 -1.12
N GLU A 5 1.36 9.63 -0.20
CA GLU A 5 2.76 9.30 -0.45
C GLU A 5 2.93 7.81 -0.62
N LEU A 6 2.24 7.03 0.20
CA LEU A 6 2.26 5.57 0.09
C LEU A 6 1.78 5.13 -1.29
N LYS A 7 0.64 5.67 -1.73
CA LYS A 7 0.09 5.32 -3.04
C LYS A 7 1.06 5.66 -4.16
N ARG A 8 1.71 6.82 -4.05
CA ARG A 8 2.67 7.23 -5.07
C ARG A 8 3.84 6.26 -5.16
N LYS A 9 4.34 5.82 -4.01
CA LYS A 9 5.46 4.86 -3.98
C LYS A 9 5.04 3.51 -4.55
N LEU A 10 3.84 3.08 -4.24
CA LEU A 10 3.34 1.81 -4.78
C LEU A 10 3.21 1.88 -6.30
N LEU A 11 2.65 2.96 -6.82
CA LEU A 11 2.50 3.14 -8.26
C LEU A 11 3.86 3.20 -8.95
N ALA A 12 4.83 3.89 -8.34
CA ALA A 12 6.17 3.98 -8.90
C ALA A 12 6.86 2.62 -8.96
N ALA A 13 6.49 1.71 -8.06
CA ALA A 13 7.06 0.37 -8.03
C ALA A 13 6.34 -0.60 -8.94
N GLY A 14 5.28 -0.16 -9.61
CA GLY A 14 4.55 -1.01 -10.54
C GLY A 14 3.28 -1.63 -9.96
N CYS A 15 2.95 -1.32 -8.72
CA CYS A 15 1.72 -1.82 -8.14
C CYS A 15 0.52 -1.14 -8.80
N LYS A 16 -0.61 -1.82 -8.78
CA LYS A 16 -1.82 -1.32 -9.43
C LYS A 16 -2.98 -1.33 -8.46
N PHE A 17 -3.79 -0.28 -8.54
CA PHE A 17 -5.07 -0.24 -7.85
C PHE A 17 -6.05 -1.16 -8.59
N ILE A 18 -6.68 -2.06 -7.85
CA ILE A 18 -7.59 -3.03 -8.46
C ILE A 18 -9.04 -2.61 -8.22
N LYS A 19 -9.42 -2.46 -6.96
CA LYS A 19 -10.79 -2.11 -6.64
C LYS A 19 -10.87 -1.57 -5.22
N GLN A 20 -11.96 -0.86 -4.94
CA GLN A 20 -12.27 -0.41 -3.60
C GLN A 20 -13.45 -1.22 -3.08
N LYS A 21 -13.31 -1.73 -1.87
CA LYS A 21 -14.36 -2.51 -1.23
C LYS A 21 -14.51 -2.05 0.20
N THR A 22 -15.67 -1.49 0.53
CA THR A 22 -15.95 -0.94 1.85
C THR A 22 -14.92 0.13 2.20
N ASN A 23 -14.12 -0.06 3.23
CA ASN A 23 -13.11 0.89 3.66
C ASN A 23 -11.70 0.48 3.25
N HIS A 24 -11.58 -0.49 2.35
CA HIS A 24 -10.29 -0.99 1.91
C HIS A 24 -10.13 -0.81 0.43
N GLU A 25 -8.90 -0.49 0.01
CA GLU A 25 -8.49 -0.51 -1.38
C GLU A 25 -7.67 -1.76 -1.62
N TRP A 26 -8.01 -2.50 -2.64
CA TRP A 26 -7.26 -3.69 -3.01
C TRP A 26 -6.27 -3.34 -4.10
N TRP A 27 -5.03 -3.66 -3.87
CA TRP A 27 -3.93 -3.41 -4.79
C TRP A 27 -3.25 -4.71 -5.16
N TYR A 28 -2.60 -4.70 -6.32
CA TYR A 28 -1.81 -5.84 -6.78
C TYR A 28 -0.36 -5.43 -6.91
N SER A 29 0.55 -6.27 -6.40
CA SER A 29 1.99 -6.04 -6.52
C SER A 29 2.61 -7.07 -7.43
N PRO A 30 3.25 -6.64 -8.53
CA PRO A 30 4.00 -7.59 -9.36
C PRO A 30 5.28 -8.08 -8.71
N LEU A 31 5.78 -7.34 -7.71
CA LEU A 31 7.01 -7.73 -7.03
C LEU A 31 6.80 -8.93 -6.12
N SER A 32 5.69 -8.95 -5.39
CA SER A 32 5.35 -10.07 -4.52
C SER A 32 4.37 -11.03 -5.18
N ASN A 33 3.81 -10.63 -6.32
CA ASN A 33 2.82 -11.41 -7.05
C ASN A 33 1.60 -11.69 -6.19
N GLN A 34 1.19 -10.70 -5.40
CA GLN A 34 0.09 -10.84 -4.45
C GLN A 34 -0.82 -9.64 -4.50
N TYR A 35 -2.09 -9.88 -4.14
CA TYR A 35 -3.04 -8.82 -3.86
C TYR A 35 -2.94 -8.48 -2.38
N PHE A 36 -3.10 -7.20 -2.05
CA PHE A 36 -3.05 -6.80 -0.65
C PHE A 36 -4.02 -5.65 -0.41
N PRO A 37 -4.60 -5.57 0.81
CA PRO A 37 -5.55 -4.50 1.13
C PRO A 37 -4.83 -3.33 1.77
N ILE A 38 -5.30 -2.13 1.46
CA ILE A 38 -4.86 -0.91 2.14
C ILE A 38 -6.07 -0.24 2.73
N GLN A 39 -6.07 -0.06 4.03
CA GLN A 39 -7.15 0.64 4.70
C GLN A 39 -7.05 2.14 4.40
N ARG A 40 -8.17 2.76 4.09
CA ARG A 40 -8.19 4.18 3.79
C ARG A 40 -7.98 4.98 5.08
N HIS A 41 -7.02 5.88 5.04
CA HIS A 41 -6.68 6.70 6.20
C HIS A 41 -6.93 8.19 5.97
N GLY A 42 -7.28 8.57 4.75
CA GLY A 42 -7.47 9.98 4.44
C GLY A 42 -6.19 10.77 4.60
N ASN A 43 -6.21 11.76 5.49
CA ASN A 43 -5.05 12.61 5.73
C ASN A 43 -4.19 12.13 6.89
N GLN A 44 -4.49 10.99 7.46
CA GLN A 44 -3.76 10.49 8.61
C GLN A 44 -2.43 9.86 8.19
N ASP A 45 -1.47 9.90 9.11
CA ASP A 45 -0.22 9.23 8.90
C ASP A 45 -0.38 7.72 9.09
N ILE A 46 0.32 6.97 8.27
CA ILE A 46 0.32 5.52 8.37
C ILE A 46 1.44 5.12 9.33
N GLY A 47 1.08 4.35 10.35
CA GLY A 47 2.03 3.92 11.37
C GLY A 47 3.09 2.98 10.82
N ILE A 48 4.22 2.93 11.52
CA ILE A 48 5.36 2.13 11.07
C ILE A 48 5.02 0.64 11.02
N ASN A 49 4.19 0.15 11.95
CA ASN A 49 3.84 -1.25 11.95
C ASN A 49 3.05 -1.64 10.72
N LEU A 50 2.11 -0.78 10.31
CA LEU A 50 1.33 -1.02 9.11
C LEU A 50 2.20 -0.91 7.86
N LEU A 51 3.13 0.05 7.86
CA LEU A 51 4.06 0.18 6.73
C LEU A 51 4.91 -1.07 6.57
N LYS A 52 5.38 -1.65 7.66
CA LYS A 52 6.18 -2.87 7.60
C LYS A 52 5.36 -4.03 7.06
N GLN A 53 4.10 -4.11 7.46
CA GLN A 53 3.22 -5.16 6.96
C GLN A 53 2.97 -4.98 5.46
N LEU A 54 2.68 -3.76 5.03
CA LEU A 54 2.46 -3.49 3.62
C LEU A 54 3.72 -3.73 2.80
N GLU A 55 4.88 -3.38 3.35
CA GLU A 55 6.15 -3.63 2.70
C GLU A 55 6.35 -5.12 2.46
N LYS A 56 6.01 -5.93 3.46
CA LYS A 56 6.13 -7.38 3.35
C LYS A 56 5.15 -7.94 2.32
N GLU A 57 3.92 -7.45 2.32
CA GLU A 57 2.89 -7.95 1.42
C GLU A 57 3.11 -7.50 -0.02
N SER A 58 3.56 -6.28 -0.20
CA SER A 58 3.73 -5.72 -1.54
C SER A 58 5.11 -5.99 -2.14
N GLY A 59 6.09 -6.27 -1.30
CA GLY A 59 7.46 -6.39 -1.76
C GLY A 59 8.10 -5.06 -2.11
N VAL A 60 7.43 -3.96 -1.81
CA VAL A 60 7.93 -2.61 -2.08
C VAL A 60 8.55 -2.05 -0.81
N LYS A 61 9.73 -1.47 -0.92
CA LYS A 61 10.39 -0.89 0.25
C LYS A 61 9.70 0.42 0.62
N LEU A 62 8.96 0.41 1.72
CA LEU A 62 8.18 1.57 2.17
C LEU A 62 8.78 2.23 3.39
N SER A 63 9.39 1.47 4.27
CA SER A 63 10.05 2.01 5.46
C SER A 63 11.55 2.06 5.22
N LYS A 64 12.19 3.04 5.86
CA LYS A 64 13.64 3.15 5.74
C LYS A 64 14.34 2.31 6.78
#